data_d69910d34e9f57b57eec40ea5515856c
#
_entry.id   d69910d34e9f57b57eec40ea5515856c
#
_cell.length_a   1.000
_cell.length_b   1.000
_cell.length_c   1.000
_cell.angle_alpha   90.00
_cell.angle_beta   90.00
_cell.angle_gamma   90.00
#
_symmetry.space_group_name_H-M   'P 1'
#
loop_
_entity.id
_entity.type
_entity.pdbx_description
1 polymer ?
#
loop_
_entity_poly.entity_id
_entity_poly.type
_entity_poly.pdbx_seq_one_letter_code
_entity_poly.pdbx_strand_id
1 'polypeptide(L)'
;MDPVSVVLAALAAGATAAAKDTASQVVKDAYASLKALVKKRFEKKPQAEMALAEYEKDTDTWEKPLQKSLVETGADQDEALVRQAQQVLKLVNPQ
;
A
#
# COMPACT_ATOMS: atom_id res chain seq x y z
N MET A 1 10.86 1.55 11.38
CA MET A 1 9.42 1.67 11.04
C MET A 1 8.74 0.34 11.26
N ASP A 2 7.59 0.32 11.90
CA ASP A 2 6.86 -0.94 12.07
C ASP A 2 6.23 -1.39 10.75
N PRO A 3 5.85 -2.67 10.63
CA PRO A 3 5.35 -3.19 9.36
C PRO A 3 4.12 -2.46 8.83
N VAL A 4 3.17 -2.08 9.68
CA VAL A 4 1.97 -1.40 9.21
C VAL A 4 2.31 -0.01 8.66
N SER A 5 3.24 0.69 9.29
CA SER A 5 3.68 2.01 8.81
C SER A 5 4.41 1.88 7.46
N VAL A 6 5.19 0.83 7.28
CA VAL A 6 5.87 0.56 6.01
C VAL A 6 4.85 0.37 4.89
N VAL A 7 3.80 -0.42 5.14
CA VAL A 7 2.76 -0.68 4.14
C VAL A 7 2.01 0.61 3.80
N LEU A 8 1.62 1.39 4.82
CA LEU A 8 0.93 2.66 4.60
C LEU A 8 1.79 3.64 3.79
N ALA A 9 3.05 3.79 4.17
CA ALA A 9 3.97 4.69 3.47
C ALA A 9 4.17 4.26 2.01
N ALA A 10 4.31 2.96 1.78
CA ALA A 10 4.49 2.42 0.43
C ALA A 10 3.26 2.64 -0.43
N LEU A 11 2.07 2.46 0.13
CA LEU A 11 0.83 2.69 -0.61
C LEU A 11 0.67 4.16 -0.99
N ALA A 12 0.97 5.07 -0.07
CA ALA A 12 0.87 6.51 -0.33
C ALA A 12 1.93 6.97 -1.34
N ALA A 13 3.19 6.64 -1.09
CA ALA A 13 4.29 7.05 -1.96
C ALA A 13 4.21 6.39 -3.33
N GLY A 14 3.83 5.10 -3.36
CA GLY A 14 3.69 4.35 -4.61
C GLY A 14 2.56 4.88 -5.47
N ALA A 15 1.42 5.21 -4.87
CA ALA A 15 0.29 5.79 -5.62
C ALA A 15 0.68 7.10 -6.26
N THR A 16 1.36 7.97 -5.51
CA THR A 16 1.82 9.27 -6.01
C THR A 16 2.84 9.10 -7.14
N ALA A 17 3.83 8.23 -6.94
CA ALA A 17 4.88 8.01 -7.94
C ALA A 17 4.34 7.35 -9.21
N ALA A 18 3.46 6.35 -9.06
CA ALA A 18 2.91 5.62 -10.20
C ALA A 18 1.96 6.47 -11.04
N ALA A 19 1.36 7.51 -10.45
CA ALA A 19 0.46 8.40 -11.16
C ALA A 19 1.15 9.43 -12.03
N LYS A 20 2.46 9.60 -11.87
CA LYS A 20 3.22 10.59 -12.66
C LYS A 20 3.40 10.11 -14.09
N ASP A 21 3.35 11.04 -15.05
CA ASP A 21 3.59 10.72 -16.46
C ASP A 21 4.97 10.15 -16.71
N THR A 22 5.93 10.53 -15.86
CA THR A 22 7.32 10.08 -15.97
C THR A 22 7.61 8.80 -15.19
N ALA A 23 6.59 8.19 -14.58
CA ALA A 23 6.78 6.98 -13.79
C ALA A 23 7.33 5.83 -14.65
N SER A 24 8.36 5.14 -14.12
CA SER A 24 8.91 3.99 -14.81
C SER A 24 7.95 2.80 -14.72
N GLN A 25 8.07 1.87 -15.66
CA GLN A 25 7.26 0.66 -15.62
C GLN A 25 7.57 -0.18 -14.37
N VAL A 26 8.82 -0.16 -13.91
CA VAL A 26 9.22 -0.88 -12.69
C VAL A 26 8.45 -0.35 -11.48
N VAL A 27 8.33 0.97 -11.33
CA VAL A 27 7.58 1.56 -10.23
C VAL A 27 6.10 1.20 -10.33
N LYS A 28 5.52 1.32 -11.52
CA LYS A 28 4.10 0.99 -11.73
C LYS A 28 3.82 -0.47 -11.40
N ASP A 29 4.68 -1.38 -11.85
CA ASP A 29 4.50 -2.81 -11.61
C ASP A 29 4.68 -3.16 -10.13
N ALA A 30 5.66 -2.55 -9.48
CA ALA A 30 5.90 -2.80 -8.05
C ALA A 30 4.71 -2.34 -7.20
N TYR A 31 4.19 -1.16 -7.51
CA TYR A 31 3.02 -0.63 -6.81
C TYR A 31 1.79 -1.49 -7.06
N ALA A 32 1.56 -1.90 -8.31
CA ALA A 32 0.43 -2.75 -8.66
C ALA A 32 0.50 -4.10 -7.92
N SER A 33 1.70 -4.67 -7.80
CA SER A 33 1.90 -5.91 -7.06
C SER A 33 1.58 -5.75 -5.58
N LEU A 34 2.02 -4.65 -4.98
CA LEU A 34 1.71 -4.36 -3.57
C LEU A 34 0.20 -4.23 -3.37
N LYS A 35 -0.44 -3.47 -4.22
CA LYS A 35 -1.88 -3.24 -4.14
C LYS A 35 -2.65 -4.56 -4.28
N ALA A 36 -2.20 -5.43 -5.18
CA ALA A 36 -2.83 -6.75 -5.37
C ALA A 36 -2.71 -7.62 -4.11
N LEU A 37 -1.56 -7.59 -3.45
CA LEU A 37 -1.35 -8.34 -2.21
C LEU A 37 -2.26 -7.83 -1.09
N VAL A 38 -2.41 -6.51 -0.98
CA VAL A 38 -3.31 -5.92 0.02
C VAL A 38 -4.76 -6.28 -0.30
N LYS A 39 -5.17 -6.17 -1.57
CA LYS A 39 -6.52 -6.53 -1.98
C LYS A 39 -6.85 -7.98 -1.67
N LYS A 40 -5.89 -8.87 -1.83
CA LYS A 40 -6.08 -10.28 -1.52
C LYS A 40 -6.40 -10.48 -0.03
N ARG A 41 -5.70 -9.75 0.84
CA ARG A 41 -5.99 -9.78 2.28
C ARG A 41 -7.36 -9.20 2.61
N PHE A 42 -7.82 -8.27 1.79
CA PHE A 42 -9.09 -7.56 2.03
C PHE A 42 -10.30 -8.22 1.34
N GLU A 43 -10.11 -9.34 0.68
CA GLU A 43 -11.21 -10.06 0.03
C GLU A 43 -12.35 -10.31 1.02
N LYS A 44 -13.59 -10.04 0.57
CA LYS A 44 -14.82 -10.23 1.36
C LYS A 44 -14.91 -9.32 2.59
N LYS A 45 -14.14 -8.24 2.61
CA LYS A 45 -14.16 -7.25 3.68
C LYS A 45 -14.42 -5.87 3.07
N PRO A 46 -15.70 -5.52 2.83
CA PRO A 46 -16.04 -4.29 2.11
C PRO A 46 -15.47 -3.02 2.72
N GLN A 47 -15.43 -2.93 4.06
CA GLN A 47 -14.88 -1.75 4.73
C GLN A 47 -13.40 -1.59 4.46
N ALA A 48 -12.66 -2.70 4.44
CA ALA A 48 -11.22 -2.67 4.16
C ALA A 48 -10.96 -2.30 2.71
N GLU A 49 -11.73 -2.86 1.79
CA GLU A 49 -11.62 -2.54 0.37
C GLU A 49 -11.92 -1.06 0.11
N MET A 50 -12.93 -0.52 0.77
CA MET A 50 -13.27 0.89 0.67
C MET A 50 -12.14 1.76 1.22
N ALA A 51 -11.59 1.41 2.38
CA ALA A 51 -10.49 2.16 2.98
C ALA A 51 -9.27 2.22 2.06
N LEU A 52 -8.94 1.12 1.39
CA LEU A 52 -7.84 1.11 0.44
C LEU A 52 -8.10 2.04 -0.75
N ALA A 53 -9.28 1.96 -1.33
CA ALA A 53 -9.63 2.79 -2.49
C ALA A 53 -9.64 4.29 -2.13
N GLU A 54 -10.22 4.62 -0.98
CA GLU A 54 -10.32 6.02 -0.55
C GLU A 54 -8.99 6.58 -0.08
N TYR A 55 -8.10 5.75 0.47
CA TYR A 55 -6.79 6.18 0.93
C TYR A 55 -5.96 6.77 -0.22
N GLU A 56 -6.08 6.23 -1.42
CA GLU A 56 -5.39 6.77 -2.60
C GLU A 56 -5.83 8.19 -2.93
N LYS A 57 -7.07 8.52 -2.61
CA LYS A 57 -7.66 9.84 -2.91
C LYS A 57 -7.45 10.83 -1.79
N ASP A 58 -7.47 10.36 -0.54
CA ASP A 58 -7.38 11.21 0.64
C ASP A 58 -6.66 10.44 1.75
N THR A 59 -5.34 10.50 1.74
CA THR A 59 -4.51 9.75 2.67
C THR A 59 -4.73 10.17 4.12
N ASP A 60 -4.92 11.46 4.37
CA ASP A 60 -5.07 11.96 5.75
C ASP A 60 -6.31 11.39 6.42
N THR A 61 -7.44 11.43 5.74
CA THR A 61 -8.70 10.97 6.29
C THR A 61 -8.73 9.47 6.49
N TRP A 62 -8.16 8.72 5.53
CA TRP A 62 -8.30 7.26 5.48
C TRP A 62 -7.11 6.50 6.05
N GLU A 63 -6.09 7.18 6.57
CA GLU A 63 -4.92 6.53 7.14
C GLU A 63 -5.28 5.61 8.30
N LYS A 64 -6.02 6.12 9.29
CA LYS A 64 -6.40 5.31 10.45
C LYS A 64 -7.35 4.17 10.11
N PRO A 65 -8.39 4.39 9.31
CA PRO A 65 -9.23 3.27 8.87
C PRO A 65 -8.46 2.20 8.12
N LEU A 66 -7.54 2.59 7.25
CA LEU A 66 -6.73 1.63 6.50
C LEU A 66 -5.77 0.90 7.43
N GLN A 67 -5.12 1.61 8.35
CA GLN A 67 -4.24 1.00 9.35
C GLN A 67 -4.98 -0.09 10.13
N LYS A 68 -6.18 0.22 10.58
CA LYS A 68 -7.01 -0.72 11.31
C LYS A 68 -7.29 -1.97 10.47
N SER A 69 -7.66 -1.78 9.21
CA SER A 69 -7.94 -2.89 8.31
C SER A 69 -6.71 -3.76 8.05
N LEU A 70 -5.55 -3.14 7.89
CA LEU A 70 -4.30 -3.88 7.69
C LEU A 70 -3.98 -4.77 8.89
N VAL A 71 -4.15 -4.23 10.09
CA VAL A 71 -3.90 -4.99 11.32
C VAL A 71 -4.94 -6.11 11.50
N GLU A 72 -6.21 -5.80 11.31
CA GLU A 72 -7.29 -6.77 11.50
C GLU A 72 -7.21 -7.94 10.53
N THR A 73 -6.73 -7.71 9.32
CA THR A 73 -6.60 -8.76 8.31
C THR A 73 -5.25 -9.48 8.36
N GLY A 74 -4.35 -9.06 9.23
CA GLY A 74 -3.03 -9.65 9.31
C GLY A 74 -2.09 -9.26 8.19
N ALA A 75 -2.44 -8.24 7.42
CA ALA A 75 -1.59 -7.79 6.30
C ALA A 75 -0.20 -7.36 6.78
N ASP A 76 -0.12 -6.76 7.96
CA ASP A 76 1.13 -6.33 8.55
C ASP A 76 2.02 -7.51 9.01
N GLN A 77 1.46 -8.70 9.08
CA GLN A 77 2.18 -9.93 9.42
C GLN A 77 2.50 -10.79 8.19
N ASP A 78 2.07 -10.35 7.03
CA ASP A 78 2.32 -11.04 5.77
C ASP A 78 3.70 -10.64 5.25
N GLU A 79 4.68 -11.51 5.40
CA GLU A 79 6.07 -11.22 5.01
C GLU A 79 6.21 -10.82 3.54
N ALA A 80 5.52 -11.50 2.65
CA ALA A 80 5.60 -11.20 1.22
C ALA A 80 5.05 -9.80 0.94
N LEU A 81 3.95 -9.44 1.59
CA LEU A 81 3.33 -8.13 1.44
C LEU A 81 4.25 -7.03 1.98
N VAL A 82 4.82 -7.23 3.16
CA VAL A 82 5.72 -6.25 3.77
C VAL A 82 6.99 -6.07 2.94
N ARG A 83 7.55 -7.17 2.41
CA ARG A 83 8.72 -7.09 1.52
C ARG A 83 8.41 -6.30 0.26
N GLN A 84 7.23 -6.51 -0.31
CA GLN A 84 6.82 -5.76 -1.50
C GLN A 84 6.67 -4.28 -1.18
N ALA A 85 6.14 -3.95 0.01
CA ALA A 85 6.04 -2.56 0.46
C ALA A 85 7.43 -1.93 0.57
N GLN A 86 8.38 -2.65 1.14
CA GLN A 86 9.77 -2.18 1.25
C GLN A 86 10.38 -1.95 -0.14
N GLN A 87 10.08 -2.84 -1.09
CA GLN A 87 10.58 -2.72 -2.46
C GLN A 87 10.01 -1.46 -3.13
N VAL A 88 8.72 -1.20 -2.95
CA VAL A 88 8.10 0.02 -3.48
C VAL A 88 8.79 1.27 -2.92
N LEU A 89 9.02 1.30 -1.61
CA LEU A 89 9.68 2.45 -0.97
C LEU A 89 11.09 2.67 -1.52
N LYS A 90 11.84 1.61 -1.76
CA LYS A 90 13.18 1.70 -2.34
C LYS A 90 13.14 2.30 -3.75
N LEU A 91 12.15 1.92 -4.54
CA LEU A 91 12.02 2.39 -5.91
C LEU A 91 11.57 3.84 -6.00
N VAL A 92 10.67 4.27 -5.10
CA VAL A 92 10.12 5.63 -5.16
C VAL A 92 10.93 6.63 -4.34
N ASN A 93 11.75 6.15 -3.42
CA ASN A 93 12.54 6.99 -2.54
C ASN A 93 13.94 6.39 -2.35
N PRO A 94 14.72 6.27 -3.43
CA PRO A 94 16.04 5.67 -3.36
C PRO A 94 17.00 6.55 -2.56
N GLN A 95 17.75 5.93 -1.69
CA GLN A 95 18.77 6.62 -0.89
C GLN A 95 20.05 5.83 -0.88
#